data_d5a9af8caef241fab50d2bd77740ea6c
#
_entry.id   d5a9af8caef241fab50d2bd77740ea6c
#
_cell.length_a   1.000
_cell.length_b   1.000
_cell.length_c   1.000
_cell.angle_alpha   90.00
_cell.angle_beta   90.00
_cell.angle_gamma   90.00
#
_symmetry.space_group_name_H-M   'P 1'
#
loop_
_entity.id
_entity.type
_entity.pdbx_description
1 polymer ?
#
loop_
_entity_poly.entity_id
_entity_poly.type
_entity_poly.pdbx_seq_one_letter_code
_entity_poly.pdbx_strand_id
1 'polypeptide(L)'
;MIRCVAGSELPPERDTECSARIHSLRNAYGNTDLVRFYTDEAGVSLALLDGVATLDMAENPTEEWQAFIRLLPDLRILHTAGTAGEWLSAIENMDCTSGKLMRFTGKIPPQNTIEASYKLEDLYSLLQSGFTALPPFDSWYVDVSHRVRHNTCHLAVVVRDGVPVSMAMTVAETQQAAVIGAVVTAPSYRRQGLASRCITNLLAQLADKRTVWI
;
A
#
# COMPACT_ATOMS: atom_id res chain seq x y z
N MET A 1 -12.52 -14.71 -19.03
CA MET A 1 -12.08 -13.54 -19.86
C MET A 1 -11.86 -12.33 -18.97
N ILE A 2 -10.71 -11.68 -19.10
CA ILE A 2 -10.37 -10.45 -18.38
C ILE A 2 -11.15 -9.27 -18.98
N ARG A 3 -11.75 -8.46 -18.13
CA ARG A 3 -12.52 -7.26 -18.54
C ARG A 3 -12.15 -6.06 -17.68
N CYS A 4 -12.12 -4.89 -18.28
CA CYS A 4 -12.07 -3.62 -17.57
C CYS A 4 -13.46 -3.35 -16.96
N VAL A 5 -13.48 -2.95 -15.69
CA VAL A 5 -14.73 -2.77 -14.93
C VAL A 5 -14.73 -1.46 -14.16
N ALA A 6 -15.91 -0.96 -13.85
CA ALA A 6 -16.04 0.11 -12.87
C ALA A 6 -15.68 -0.38 -11.45
N GLY A 7 -15.26 0.50 -10.57
CA GLY A 7 -14.92 0.14 -9.19
C GLY A 7 -16.08 -0.54 -8.43
N SER A 8 -17.33 -0.21 -8.78
CA SER A 8 -18.54 -0.82 -8.21
C SER A 8 -18.76 -2.28 -8.63
N GLU A 9 -18.13 -2.73 -9.71
CA GLU A 9 -18.25 -4.08 -10.25
C GLU A 9 -17.12 -5.02 -9.77
N LEU A 10 -16.18 -4.52 -8.98
CA LEU A 10 -15.16 -5.36 -8.36
C LEU A 10 -15.79 -6.43 -7.44
N PRO A 11 -15.21 -7.64 -7.42
CA PRO A 11 -15.59 -8.64 -6.43
C PRO A 11 -15.55 -8.11 -5.00
N PRO A 12 -16.26 -8.70 -4.04
CA PRO A 12 -16.17 -8.31 -2.63
C PRO A 12 -14.73 -8.34 -2.11
N GLU A 13 -14.43 -7.43 -1.16
CA GLU A 13 -13.14 -7.38 -0.50
C GLU A 13 -12.83 -8.72 0.21
N ARG A 14 -11.67 -9.30 -0.10
CA ARG A 14 -11.16 -10.52 0.53
C ARG A 14 -10.21 -10.17 1.67
N ASP A 15 -10.01 -11.09 2.61
CA ASP A 15 -9.06 -10.94 3.71
C ASP A 15 -7.61 -11.17 3.23
N THR A 16 -7.18 -10.39 2.23
CA THR A 16 -5.83 -10.36 1.68
C THR A 16 -5.32 -8.93 1.63
N GLU A 17 -4.00 -8.78 1.71
CA GLU A 17 -3.36 -7.47 1.63
C GLU A 17 -3.59 -6.81 0.25
N CYS A 18 -3.49 -7.58 -0.84
CA CYS A 18 -3.73 -7.08 -2.19
C CYS A 18 -5.17 -6.64 -2.39
N SER A 19 -6.15 -7.39 -1.85
CA SER A 19 -7.55 -6.98 -1.90
C SER A 19 -7.77 -5.67 -1.15
N ALA A 20 -7.20 -5.52 0.04
CA ALA A 20 -7.27 -4.27 0.79
C ALA A 20 -6.71 -3.07 0.00
N ARG A 21 -5.58 -3.25 -0.74
CA ARG A 21 -5.02 -2.21 -1.61
C ARG A 21 -5.95 -1.85 -2.75
N ILE A 22 -6.48 -2.85 -3.47
CA ILE A 22 -7.40 -2.63 -4.60
C ILE A 22 -8.65 -1.88 -4.13
N HIS A 23 -9.25 -2.32 -3.01
CA HIS A 23 -10.44 -1.68 -2.48
C HIS A 23 -10.18 -0.30 -1.87
N SER A 24 -8.99 -0.05 -1.32
CA SER A 24 -8.54 1.28 -0.92
C SER A 24 -8.48 2.24 -2.11
N LEU A 25 -7.90 1.81 -3.23
CA LEU A 25 -7.87 2.59 -4.48
C LEU A 25 -9.28 2.82 -5.04
N ARG A 26 -10.15 1.81 -4.99
CA ARG A 26 -11.56 1.96 -5.35
C ARG A 26 -12.25 3.04 -4.52
N ASN A 27 -12.04 3.03 -3.21
CA ASN A 27 -12.67 3.99 -2.30
C ASN A 27 -12.16 5.43 -2.52
N ALA A 28 -10.86 5.57 -2.84
CA ALA A 28 -10.25 6.87 -3.07
C ALA A 28 -10.53 7.44 -4.47
N TYR A 29 -10.54 6.60 -5.50
CA TYR A 29 -10.48 7.01 -6.91
C TYR A 29 -11.47 6.28 -7.83
N GLY A 30 -12.34 5.42 -7.30
CA GLY A 30 -13.22 4.56 -8.10
C GLY A 30 -14.20 5.29 -9.03
N ASN A 31 -14.41 6.59 -8.80
CA ASN A 31 -15.25 7.45 -9.63
C ASN A 31 -14.44 8.37 -10.56
N THR A 32 -13.16 8.06 -10.77
CA THR A 32 -12.24 8.84 -11.61
C THR A 32 -11.60 7.95 -12.66
N ASP A 33 -11.02 8.54 -13.69
CA ASP A 33 -10.24 7.83 -14.73
C ASP A 33 -8.77 7.59 -14.30
N LEU A 34 -8.41 7.92 -13.05
CA LEU A 34 -7.03 7.77 -12.56
C LEU A 34 -6.65 6.30 -12.32
N VAL A 35 -7.61 5.48 -11.89
CA VAL A 35 -7.40 4.05 -11.61
C VAL A 35 -8.20 3.21 -12.59
N ARG A 36 -7.56 2.22 -13.19
CA ARG A 36 -8.23 1.19 -13.99
C ARG A 36 -8.32 -0.09 -13.22
N PHE A 37 -9.51 -0.68 -13.20
CA PHE A 37 -9.78 -1.97 -12.55
C PHE A 37 -10.07 -3.03 -13.59
N TYR A 38 -9.54 -4.22 -13.34
CA TYR A 38 -9.74 -5.40 -14.19
C TYR A 38 -10.11 -6.59 -13.32
N THR A 39 -10.98 -7.45 -13.82
CA THR A 39 -11.37 -8.69 -13.16
C THR A 39 -11.74 -9.76 -14.18
N ASP A 40 -11.78 -11.01 -13.74
CA ASP A 40 -12.29 -12.13 -14.50
C ASP A 40 -13.44 -12.86 -13.75
N GLU A 41 -13.96 -13.91 -14.35
CA GLU A 41 -15.04 -14.73 -13.80
C GLU A 41 -14.60 -15.57 -12.59
N ALA A 42 -13.29 -15.79 -12.41
CA ALA A 42 -12.71 -16.49 -11.25
C ALA A 42 -12.52 -15.55 -10.05
N GLY A 43 -12.80 -14.24 -10.20
CA GLY A 43 -12.67 -13.24 -9.14
C GLY A 43 -11.25 -12.76 -8.90
N VAL A 44 -10.33 -13.02 -9.83
CA VAL A 44 -9.02 -12.35 -9.85
C VAL A 44 -9.25 -10.87 -10.12
N SER A 45 -8.56 -10.00 -9.41
CA SER A 45 -8.72 -8.55 -9.52
C SER A 45 -7.38 -7.86 -9.66
N LEU A 46 -7.32 -6.82 -10.50
CA LEU A 46 -6.16 -5.98 -10.68
C LEU A 46 -6.58 -4.51 -10.66
N ALA A 47 -5.85 -3.70 -9.92
CA ALA A 47 -5.94 -2.25 -9.99
C ALA A 47 -4.63 -1.69 -10.55
N LEU A 48 -4.73 -0.75 -11.49
CA LEU A 48 -3.59 -0.07 -12.12
C LEU A 48 -3.72 1.44 -11.90
N LEU A 49 -2.76 2.01 -11.21
CA LEU A 49 -2.61 3.45 -10.97
C LEU A 49 -1.18 3.87 -11.30
N ASP A 50 -1.00 4.82 -12.20
CA ASP A 50 0.30 5.42 -12.55
C ASP A 50 1.43 4.38 -12.72
N GLY A 51 1.21 3.35 -13.53
CA GLY A 51 2.17 2.28 -13.80
C GLY A 51 2.44 1.32 -12.65
N VAL A 52 1.72 1.44 -11.54
CA VAL A 52 1.76 0.50 -10.42
C VAL A 52 0.50 -0.35 -10.45
N ALA A 53 0.65 -1.65 -10.62
CA ALA A 53 -0.45 -2.61 -10.56
C ALA A 53 -0.42 -3.39 -9.25
N THR A 54 -1.60 -3.61 -8.67
CA THR A 54 -1.80 -4.57 -7.59
C THR A 54 -2.69 -5.68 -8.10
N LEU A 55 -2.23 -6.92 -7.98
CA LEU A 55 -2.95 -8.13 -8.41
C LEU A 55 -3.34 -8.95 -7.19
N ASP A 56 -4.64 -9.19 -7.04
CA ASP A 56 -5.22 -10.02 -5.99
C ASP A 56 -5.83 -11.29 -6.59
N MET A 57 -5.39 -12.46 -6.12
CA MET A 57 -5.79 -13.76 -6.64
C MET A 57 -5.86 -14.80 -5.55
N ALA A 58 -6.84 -15.72 -5.67
CA ALA A 58 -7.00 -16.85 -4.74
C ALA A 58 -6.07 -18.02 -5.11
N GLU A 59 -5.80 -18.20 -6.39
CA GLU A 59 -5.01 -19.29 -6.97
C GLU A 59 -4.02 -18.73 -7.98
N ASN A 60 -3.12 -19.57 -8.50
CA ASN A 60 -2.20 -19.13 -9.55
C ASN A 60 -2.98 -18.63 -10.77
N PRO A 61 -2.62 -17.47 -11.32
CA PRO A 61 -3.33 -16.90 -12.44
C PRO A 61 -3.15 -17.75 -13.70
N THR A 62 -4.13 -17.64 -14.58
CA THR A 62 -4.10 -18.31 -15.89
C THR A 62 -3.06 -17.68 -16.83
N GLU A 63 -2.71 -18.38 -17.89
CA GLU A 63 -1.85 -17.84 -18.97
C GLU A 63 -2.44 -16.56 -19.58
N GLU A 64 -3.77 -16.40 -19.56
CA GLU A 64 -4.46 -15.17 -20.00
C GLU A 64 -4.01 -13.96 -19.17
N TRP A 65 -3.89 -14.09 -17.84
CA TRP A 65 -3.40 -13.03 -16.97
C TRP A 65 -1.92 -12.71 -17.22
N GLN A 66 -1.08 -13.71 -17.51
CA GLN A 66 0.32 -13.45 -17.88
C GLN A 66 0.42 -12.63 -19.17
N ALA A 67 -0.33 -13.04 -20.20
CA ALA A 67 -0.36 -12.33 -21.46
C ALA A 67 -0.89 -10.89 -21.28
N PHE A 68 -1.95 -10.74 -20.47
CA PHE A 68 -2.54 -9.43 -20.18
C PHE A 68 -1.56 -8.50 -19.46
N ILE A 69 -0.89 -8.97 -18.41
CA ILE A 69 0.09 -8.17 -17.64
C ILE A 69 1.22 -7.68 -18.54
N ARG A 70 1.72 -8.53 -19.47
CA ARG A 70 2.75 -8.14 -20.45
C ARG A 70 2.28 -7.03 -21.40
N LEU A 71 0.99 -6.91 -21.63
CA LEU A 71 0.40 -5.92 -22.53
C LEU A 71 -0.03 -4.63 -21.81
N LEU A 72 0.04 -4.57 -20.46
CA LEU A 72 -0.29 -3.36 -19.73
C LEU A 72 0.69 -2.24 -20.09
N PRO A 73 0.19 -1.12 -20.63
CA PRO A 73 1.05 0.00 -20.99
C PRO A 73 1.66 0.62 -19.72
N ASP A 74 2.93 1.01 -19.84
CA ASP A 74 3.66 1.75 -18.79
C ASP A 74 3.74 1.05 -17.42
N LEU A 75 3.54 -0.28 -17.37
CA LEU A 75 3.68 -1.04 -16.14
C LEU A 75 5.13 -0.98 -15.65
N ARG A 76 5.32 -0.42 -14.45
CA ARG A 76 6.63 -0.29 -13.80
C ARG A 76 6.78 -1.20 -12.60
N ILE A 77 5.71 -1.38 -11.84
CA ILE A 77 5.68 -2.20 -10.62
C ILE A 77 4.43 -3.05 -10.64
N LEU A 78 4.60 -4.34 -10.38
CA LEU A 78 3.50 -5.25 -10.10
C LEU A 78 3.63 -5.77 -8.67
N HIS A 79 2.66 -5.43 -7.85
CA HIS A 79 2.53 -5.90 -6.48
C HIS A 79 1.56 -7.07 -6.41
N THR A 80 1.97 -8.16 -5.77
CA THR A 80 1.11 -9.32 -5.52
C THR A 80 1.58 -10.06 -4.28
N ALA A 81 0.74 -10.94 -3.75
CA ALA A 81 1.06 -11.76 -2.59
C ALA A 81 0.95 -13.26 -2.91
N GLY A 82 1.56 -14.09 -2.06
CA GLY A 82 1.48 -15.54 -2.16
C GLY A 82 2.43 -16.18 -3.18
N THR A 83 2.04 -17.34 -3.70
CA THR A 83 2.84 -18.15 -4.65
C THR A 83 2.96 -17.52 -6.04
N ALA A 84 2.26 -16.46 -6.30
CA ALA A 84 2.32 -15.73 -7.57
C ALA A 84 3.72 -15.21 -7.91
N GLY A 85 4.60 -15.04 -6.93
CA GLY A 85 5.97 -14.60 -7.17
C GLY A 85 6.77 -15.54 -8.08
N GLU A 86 6.65 -16.84 -7.90
CA GLU A 86 7.32 -17.84 -8.76
C GLU A 86 6.76 -17.80 -10.19
N TRP A 87 5.46 -17.65 -10.31
CA TRP A 87 4.79 -17.56 -11.58
C TRP A 87 5.10 -16.24 -12.31
N LEU A 88 5.22 -15.12 -11.59
CA LEU A 88 5.61 -13.83 -12.14
C LEU A 88 7.08 -13.77 -12.54
N SER A 89 7.97 -14.50 -11.87
CA SER A 89 9.37 -14.60 -12.26
C SER A 89 9.57 -15.22 -13.65
N ALA A 90 8.57 -15.93 -14.16
CA ALA A 90 8.54 -16.43 -15.53
C ALA A 90 8.15 -15.34 -16.57
N ILE A 91 7.76 -14.13 -16.15
CA ILE A 91 7.56 -13.00 -17.05
C ILE A 91 8.94 -12.40 -17.34
N GLU A 92 9.37 -12.49 -18.60
CA GLU A 92 10.65 -11.93 -19.06
C GLU A 92 10.75 -10.43 -18.75
N ASN A 93 11.93 -9.98 -18.34
CA ASN A 93 12.28 -8.58 -18.04
C ASN A 93 11.64 -7.98 -16.78
N MET A 94 11.24 -8.79 -15.81
CA MET A 94 10.82 -8.30 -14.50
C MET A 94 11.82 -8.71 -13.41
N ASP A 95 12.40 -7.72 -12.72
CA ASP A 95 13.16 -7.98 -11.50
C ASP A 95 12.19 -8.28 -10.35
N CYS A 96 12.39 -9.41 -9.67
CA CYS A 96 11.53 -9.84 -8.59
C CYS A 96 12.17 -9.57 -7.23
N THR A 97 11.45 -8.86 -6.36
CA THR A 97 11.81 -8.68 -4.96
C THR A 97 10.72 -9.28 -4.08
N SER A 98 11.09 -10.17 -3.16
CA SER A 98 10.16 -10.78 -2.23
C SER A 98 10.35 -10.23 -0.81
N GLY A 99 9.25 -10.12 -0.08
CA GLY A 99 9.21 -9.73 1.33
C GLY A 99 8.30 -10.65 2.13
N LYS A 100 8.36 -10.52 3.46
CA LYS A 100 7.43 -11.22 4.36
C LYS A 100 6.27 -10.29 4.67
N LEU A 101 5.05 -10.73 4.34
CA LEU A 101 3.85 -10.09 4.80
C LEU A 101 3.52 -10.58 6.21
N MET A 102 3.28 -9.65 7.12
CA MET A 102 2.90 -9.95 8.49
C MET A 102 1.47 -9.46 8.76
N ARG A 103 0.74 -10.23 9.55
CA ARG A 103 -0.58 -9.84 10.05
C ARG A 103 -0.48 -9.55 11.54
N PHE A 104 -0.98 -8.42 11.97
CA PHE A 104 -1.04 -8.11 13.39
C PHE A 104 -2.09 -8.99 14.09
N THR A 105 -1.65 -9.73 15.11
CA THR A 105 -2.50 -10.65 15.90
C THR A 105 -2.46 -10.32 17.39
N GLY A 106 -1.74 -9.28 17.78
CA GLY A 106 -1.57 -8.87 19.17
C GLY A 106 -2.76 -8.10 19.73
N LYS A 107 -2.66 -7.72 21.00
CA LYS A 107 -3.57 -6.75 21.61
C LYS A 107 -3.23 -5.36 21.10
N ILE A 108 -4.25 -4.59 20.75
CA ILE A 108 -4.09 -3.19 20.34
C ILE A 108 -3.46 -2.42 21.50
N PRO A 109 -2.31 -1.77 21.25
CA PRO A 109 -1.64 -1.01 22.30
C PRO A 109 -2.46 0.22 22.68
N PRO A 110 -2.31 0.73 23.92
CA PRO A 110 -2.92 2.00 24.29
C PRO A 110 -2.37 3.12 23.38
N GLN A 111 -3.23 4.06 23.05
CA GLN A 111 -2.86 5.20 22.21
C GLN A 111 -1.81 6.06 22.94
N ASN A 112 -0.60 6.07 22.42
CA ASN A 112 0.44 7.02 22.80
C ASN A 112 0.46 8.13 21.76
N THR A 113 -0.13 9.26 22.06
CA THR A 113 -0.18 10.39 21.16
C THR A 113 1.23 10.84 20.81
N ILE A 114 1.59 10.77 19.54
CA ILE A 114 2.79 11.41 19.01
C ILE A 114 2.29 12.74 18.43
N GLU A 115 2.24 13.77 19.28
CA GLU A 115 2.00 15.12 18.79
C GLU A 115 3.29 15.61 18.12
N ALA A 116 3.24 15.80 16.81
CA ALA A 116 4.35 16.37 16.06
C ALA A 116 3.79 17.27 14.97
N SER A 117 4.28 18.50 14.93
CA SER A 117 4.06 19.38 13.78
C SER A 117 5.09 19.01 12.72
N TYR A 118 4.64 18.68 11.51
CA TYR A 118 5.48 18.36 10.35
C TYR A 118 4.77 18.80 9.07
N LYS A 119 5.54 18.95 8.01
CA LYS A 119 5.02 19.16 6.66
C LYS A 119 5.12 17.85 5.87
N LEU A 120 4.18 17.62 4.95
CA LEU A 120 4.22 16.43 4.10
C LEU A 120 5.47 16.38 3.22
N GLU A 121 5.97 17.53 2.79
CA GLU A 121 7.19 17.65 2.00
C GLU A 121 8.41 17.08 2.74
N ASP A 122 8.50 17.32 4.06
CA ASP A 122 9.61 16.82 4.89
C ASP A 122 9.55 15.29 5.01
N LEU A 123 8.33 14.70 4.97
CA LEU A 123 8.16 13.25 4.99
C LEU A 123 8.64 12.59 3.72
N TYR A 124 8.47 13.23 2.55
CA TYR A 124 9.00 12.69 1.30
C TYR A 124 10.52 12.61 1.31
N SER A 125 11.19 13.65 1.83
CA SER A 125 12.64 13.65 2.01
C SER A 125 13.10 12.52 2.95
N LEU A 126 12.33 12.25 4.01
CA LEU A 126 12.62 11.13 4.91
C LEU A 126 12.43 9.77 4.20
N LEU A 127 11.40 9.62 3.36
CA LEU A 127 11.17 8.40 2.57
C LEU A 127 12.34 8.12 1.62
N GLN A 128 12.88 9.14 0.95
CA GLN A 128 14.05 9.01 0.07
C GLN A 128 15.28 8.47 0.80
N SER A 129 15.41 8.66 2.11
CA SER A 129 16.53 8.13 2.90
C SER A 129 16.45 6.60 3.10
N GLY A 130 15.32 5.97 2.82
CA GLY A 130 15.09 4.54 3.07
C GLY A 130 14.57 3.74 1.87
N PHE A 131 14.06 4.42 0.84
CA PHE A 131 13.47 3.78 -0.33
C PHE A 131 14.12 4.29 -1.61
N THR A 132 14.49 3.38 -2.51
CA THR A 132 15.09 3.71 -3.82
C THR A 132 14.05 3.85 -4.93
N ALA A 133 12.90 3.19 -4.78
CA ALA A 133 11.79 3.24 -5.73
C ALA A 133 10.60 3.96 -5.10
N LEU A 134 10.51 5.27 -5.33
CA LEU A 134 9.39 6.11 -4.92
C LEU A 134 8.71 6.70 -6.16
N PRO A 135 7.37 6.93 -6.12
CA PRO A 135 6.72 7.73 -7.14
C PRO A 135 7.30 9.16 -7.14
N PRO A 136 7.15 9.92 -8.23
CA PRO A 136 7.51 11.34 -8.26
C PRO A 136 6.85 12.11 -7.12
N PHE A 137 7.55 13.15 -6.60
CA PHE A 137 7.08 13.93 -5.46
C PHE A 137 5.64 14.44 -5.64
N ASP A 138 5.34 15.04 -6.79
CA ASP A 138 4.04 15.63 -7.05
C ASP A 138 2.90 14.58 -6.99
N SER A 139 3.11 13.42 -7.62
CA SER A 139 2.14 12.31 -7.59
C SER A 139 1.95 11.79 -6.16
N TRP A 140 3.04 11.58 -5.43
CA TRP A 140 2.99 11.13 -4.03
C TRP A 140 2.29 12.15 -3.14
N TYR A 141 2.63 13.44 -3.29
CA TYR A 141 2.07 14.51 -2.47
C TYR A 141 0.56 14.66 -2.69
N VAL A 142 0.12 14.64 -3.94
CA VAL A 142 -1.31 14.71 -4.28
C VAL A 142 -2.07 13.53 -3.70
N ASP A 143 -1.58 12.30 -3.89
CA ASP A 143 -2.21 11.08 -3.35
C ASP A 143 -2.28 11.12 -1.82
N VAL A 144 -1.17 11.31 -1.15
CA VAL A 144 -1.12 11.27 0.32
C VAL A 144 -1.93 12.40 0.94
N SER A 145 -1.81 13.63 0.41
CA SER A 145 -2.59 14.77 0.93
C SER A 145 -4.10 14.59 0.72
N HIS A 146 -4.51 13.98 -0.41
CA HIS A 146 -5.91 13.63 -0.66
C HIS A 146 -6.41 12.62 0.38
N ARG A 147 -5.69 11.50 0.55
CA ARG A 147 -6.10 10.44 1.46
C ARG A 147 -6.08 10.85 2.92
N VAL A 148 -5.13 11.66 3.34
CA VAL A 148 -5.07 12.22 4.70
C VAL A 148 -6.28 13.12 4.97
N ARG A 149 -6.64 14.01 4.05
CA ARG A 149 -7.81 14.89 4.18
C ARG A 149 -9.14 14.13 4.22
N HIS A 150 -9.21 12.96 3.57
CA HIS A 150 -10.40 12.12 3.57
C HIS A 150 -10.37 11.02 4.65
N ASN A 151 -9.41 11.08 5.55
CA ASN A 151 -9.26 10.12 6.66
C ASN A 151 -9.14 8.65 6.18
N THR A 152 -8.46 8.44 5.05
CA THR A 152 -8.16 7.13 4.45
C THR A 152 -6.65 6.85 4.39
N CYS A 153 -5.86 7.67 5.07
CA CYS A 153 -4.43 7.47 5.31
C CYS A 153 -4.07 8.04 6.68
N HIS A 154 -3.58 7.21 7.56
CA HIS A 154 -3.08 7.57 8.88
C HIS A 154 -1.55 7.60 8.87
N LEU A 155 -0.99 8.56 9.60
CA LEU A 155 0.45 8.72 9.75
C LEU A 155 0.83 8.76 11.23
N ALA A 156 1.97 8.15 11.52
CA ALA A 156 2.66 8.31 12.80
C ALA A 156 4.08 8.79 12.52
N VAL A 157 4.44 9.96 13.06
CA VAL A 157 5.71 10.64 12.75
C VAL A 157 6.41 11.02 14.04
N VAL A 158 7.67 10.67 14.18
CA VAL A 158 8.53 11.16 15.28
C VAL A 158 9.38 12.29 14.74
N VAL A 159 9.29 13.44 15.40
CA VAL A 159 10.05 14.66 15.09
C VAL A 159 11.12 14.86 16.16
N ARG A 160 12.32 15.32 15.77
CA ARG A 160 13.40 15.75 16.62
C ARG A 160 13.93 17.08 16.07
N ASP A 161 14.05 18.06 16.94
CA ASP A 161 14.54 19.41 16.58
C ASP A 161 13.83 20.01 15.36
N GLY A 162 12.52 19.78 15.27
CA GLY A 162 11.66 20.26 14.18
C GLY A 162 11.75 19.45 12.87
N VAL A 163 12.53 18.36 12.85
CA VAL A 163 12.72 17.53 11.63
C VAL A 163 12.11 16.12 11.85
N PRO A 164 11.32 15.59 10.90
CA PRO A 164 10.88 14.21 10.92
C PRO A 164 12.06 13.24 10.82
N VAL A 165 12.18 12.34 11.80
CA VAL A 165 13.27 11.35 11.87
C VAL A 165 12.82 9.91 11.77
N SER A 166 11.54 9.65 11.99
CA SER A 166 10.93 8.34 11.77
C SER A 166 9.45 8.49 11.44
N MET A 167 8.96 7.66 10.54
CA MET A 167 7.54 7.62 10.21
C MET A 167 7.08 6.20 9.88
N ALA A 168 5.80 6.00 9.98
CA ALA A 168 5.04 4.91 9.38
C ALA A 168 3.71 5.48 8.89
N MET A 169 3.13 4.91 7.82
CA MET A 169 1.83 5.33 7.31
C MET A 169 1.02 4.13 6.82
N THR A 170 -0.30 4.28 6.76
CA THR A 170 -1.12 3.33 6.02
C THR A 170 -1.01 3.60 4.53
N VAL A 171 -0.58 2.58 3.79
CA VAL A 171 -0.46 2.65 2.31
C VAL A 171 -1.75 2.18 1.62
N ALA A 172 -2.61 1.50 2.35
CA ALA A 172 -3.97 1.18 1.94
C ALA A 172 -4.87 1.10 3.17
N GLU A 173 -6.12 1.52 3.01
CA GLU A 173 -7.10 1.49 4.09
C GLU A 173 -8.52 1.33 3.55
N THR A 174 -9.28 0.42 4.15
CA THR A 174 -10.70 0.19 3.91
C THR A 174 -11.45 0.26 5.25
N GLN A 175 -12.76 -0.01 5.23
CA GLN A 175 -13.50 -0.13 6.48
C GLN A 175 -13.06 -1.35 7.31
N GLN A 176 -12.59 -2.42 6.67
CA GLN A 176 -12.27 -3.68 7.34
C GLN A 176 -10.78 -3.88 7.58
N ALA A 177 -9.94 -3.37 6.71
CA ALA A 177 -8.51 -3.65 6.72
C ALA A 177 -7.66 -2.40 6.57
N ALA A 178 -6.42 -2.48 7.06
CA ALA A 178 -5.39 -1.49 6.80
C ALA A 178 -4.06 -2.18 6.48
N VAL A 179 -3.26 -1.55 5.65
CA VAL A 179 -1.90 -1.98 5.32
C VAL A 179 -0.94 -0.89 5.80
N ILE A 180 -0.14 -1.20 6.80
CA ILE A 180 0.95 -0.33 7.25
C ILE A 180 2.14 -0.55 6.33
N GLY A 181 2.66 0.53 5.78
CA GLY A 181 3.85 0.53 4.94
C GLY A 181 4.65 1.81 5.13
N ALA A 182 5.57 2.09 4.20
CA ALA A 182 6.40 3.29 4.23
C ALA A 182 7.04 3.55 5.62
N VAL A 183 7.48 2.46 6.28
CA VAL A 183 8.13 2.54 7.58
C VAL A 183 9.60 2.91 7.37
N VAL A 184 9.99 4.08 7.81
CA VAL A 184 11.35 4.58 7.63
C VAL A 184 11.85 5.29 8.88
N THR A 185 13.14 5.17 9.14
CA THR A 185 13.86 5.92 10.17
C THR A 185 15.17 6.43 9.57
N ALA A 186 15.42 7.71 9.71
CA ALA A 186 16.66 8.35 9.26
C ALA A 186 17.89 7.59 9.79
N PRO A 187 18.95 7.38 8.99
CA PRO A 187 20.08 6.51 9.36
C PRO A 187 20.68 6.80 10.72
N SER A 188 20.87 8.07 11.07
CA SER A 188 21.43 8.52 12.35
C SER A 188 20.54 8.25 13.58
N TYR A 189 19.26 7.96 13.36
CA TYR A 189 18.27 7.72 14.43
C TYR A 189 17.79 6.26 14.49
N ARG A 190 18.43 5.36 13.74
CA ARG A 190 18.10 3.93 13.73
C ARG A 190 18.49 3.26 15.06
N ARG A 191 17.91 2.09 15.33
CA ARG A 191 18.16 1.25 16.55
C ARG A 191 17.76 1.91 17.86
N GLN A 192 16.89 2.92 17.84
CA GLN A 192 16.35 3.62 19.01
C GLN A 192 14.85 3.30 19.25
N GLY A 193 14.29 2.29 18.57
CA GLY A 193 12.89 1.90 18.73
C GLY A 193 11.88 2.85 18.06
N LEU A 194 12.32 3.86 17.30
CA LEU A 194 11.42 4.88 16.73
C LEU A 194 10.42 4.30 15.74
N ALA A 195 10.84 3.38 14.86
CA ALA A 195 9.95 2.70 13.92
C ALA A 195 8.86 1.90 14.66
N SER A 196 9.24 1.15 15.71
CA SER A 196 8.29 0.41 16.56
C SER A 196 7.28 1.36 17.22
N ARG A 197 7.74 2.55 17.66
CA ARG A 197 6.86 3.57 18.24
C ARG A 197 5.85 4.11 17.20
N CYS A 198 6.28 4.35 15.96
CA CYS A 198 5.37 4.75 14.89
C CYS A 198 4.33 3.66 14.58
N ILE A 199 4.78 2.40 14.42
CA ILE A 199 3.87 1.26 14.17
C ILE A 199 2.87 1.11 15.32
N THR A 200 3.32 1.13 16.58
CA THR A 200 2.45 1.03 17.76
C THR A 200 1.39 2.13 17.77
N ASN A 201 1.76 3.36 17.41
CA ASN A 201 0.84 4.47 17.34
C ASN A 201 -0.21 4.28 16.23
N LEU A 202 0.20 3.81 15.04
CA LEU A 202 -0.74 3.49 13.96
C LEU A 202 -1.70 2.36 14.35
N LEU A 203 -1.21 1.30 14.98
CA LEU A 203 -2.06 0.20 15.45
C LEU A 203 -3.14 0.69 16.42
N ALA A 204 -2.82 1.66 17.28
CA ALA A 204 -3.80 2.25 18.18
C ALA A 204 -4.86 3.10 17.42
N GLN A 205 -4.45 3.80 16.35
CA GLN A 205 -5.38 4.55 15.48
C GLN A 205 -6.28 3.63 14.65
N LEU A 206 -5.82 2.40 14.35
CA LEU A 206 -6.51 1.41 13.53
C LEU A 206 -7.26 0.36 14.37
N ALA A 207 -7.63 0.70 15.60
CA ALA A 207 -8.26 -0.23 16.55
C ALA A 207 -9.62 -0.77 16.09
N ASP A 208 -10.29 -0.07 15.18
CA ASP A 208 -11.56 -0.45 14.58
C ASP A 208 -11.42 -1.45 13.41
N LYS A 209 -10.22 -1.65 12.89
CA LYS A 209 -9.98 -2.53 11.74
C LYS A 209 -9.96 -4.00 12.16
N ARG A 210 -10.61 -4.84 11.37
CA ARG A 210 -10.62 -6.30 11.56
C ARG A 210 -9.24 -6.91 11.31
N THR A 211 -8.51 -6.37 10.33
CA THR A 211 -7.20 -6.88 9.93
C THR A 211 -6.24 -5.73 9.68
N VAL A 212 -5.03 -5.83 10.22
CA VAL A 212 -3.92 -4.94 9.92
C VAL A 212 -2.74 -5.75 9.39
N TRP A 213 -2.30 -5.42 8.20
CA TRP A 213 -1.13 -5.98 7.52
C TRP A 213 0.08 -5.05 7.70
N ILE A 214 1.27 -5.65 7.79
CA ILE A 214 2.56 -4.95 7.92
C ILE A 214 3.57 -5.59 6.97
#